data_a0c7412050876ed33ed85cbecbe90a97
#
_entry.id   a0c7412050876ed33ed85cbecbe90a97
#
_cell.length_a   1.000
_cell.length_b   1.000
_cell.length_c   1.000
_cell.angle_alpha   90.00
_cell.angle_beta   90.00
_cell.angle_gamma   90.00
#
_symmetry.space_group_name_H-M   'P 1'
#
loop_
_entity.id
_entity.type
_entity.pdbx_description
1 polymer ?
#
loop_
_entity_poly.entity_id
_entity_poly.type
_entity_poly.pdbx_seq_one_letter_code
_entity_poly.pdbx_strand_id
1 'polypeptide(L)'
;MQSICLQLLKDPVFISLDVQSNVSEQPFGDEETLQGALNRAKQACKEEQVHMAFGLEGGVKELNGQLFICNWGVLQTEAGEQYLAGGAQLPLPREVALAVRSGEELGPVMERYTNQTGIRHNEGAVGVFTSNIVKRADMFEHIVKLLLGQYFKDHPNC
;
A
#
# COMPACT_ATOMS: atom_id res chain seq x y z
N MET A 1 0.04 1.87 -10.48
CA MET A 1 -0.96 2.87 -10.03
C MET A 1 -1.33 3.87 -11.12
N GLN A 2 -0.39 4.65 -11.67
CA GLN A 2 -0.70 5.64 -12.73
C GLN A 2 -1.39 5.03 -13.95
N SER A 3 -0.97 3.83 -14.40
CA SER A 3 -1.56 3.13 -15.55
C SER A 3 -3.06 2.91 -15.43
N ILE A 4 -3.54 2.54 -14.24
CA ILE A 4 -4.96 2.33 -14.02
C ILE A 4 -5.75 3.63 -13.91
N CYS A 5 -5.16 4.66 -13.29
CA CYS A 5 -5.79 5.98 -13.25
C CYS A 5 -5.94 6.59 -14.65
N LEU A 6 -4.93 6.42 -15.54
CA LEU A 6 -5.00 6.85 -16.94
C LEU A 6 -6.11 6.15 -17.75
N GLN A 7 -6.50 4.95 -17.35
CA GLN A 7 -7.60 4.23 -18.01
C GLN A 7 -8.98 4.65 -17.50
N LEU A 8 -9.07 5.10 -16.27
CA LEU A 8 -10.34 5.33 -15.56
C LEU A 8 -10.69 6.81 -15.35
N LEU A 9 -9.69 7.69 -15.31
CA LEU A 9 -9.87 9.12 -15.11
C LEU A 9 -9.64 9.89 -16.43
N LYS A 10 -10.33 10.97 -16.61
CA LYS A 10 -10.16 11.82 -17.79
C LYS A 10 -8.98 12.78 -17.59
N ASP A 11 -7.95 12.62 -18.43
CA ASP A 11 -6.75 13.47 -18.47
C ASP A 11 -6.12 13.76 -17.08
N PRO A 12 -5.82 12.73 -16.24
CA PRO A 12 -5.32 12.97 -14.90
C PRO A 12 -3.88 13.49 -14.92
N VAL A 13 -3.60 14.50 -14.10
CA VAL A 13 -2.24 14.97 -13.81
C VAL A 13 -1.77 14.34 -12.50
N PHE A 14 -0.59 13.71 -12.52
CA PHE A 14 -0.03 13.00 -11.36
C PHE A 14 1.03 13.84 -10.67
N ILE A 15 0.87 14.00 -9.37
CA ILE A 15 1.86 14.62 -8.48
C ILE A 15 2.32 13.54 -7.50
N SER A 16 3.62 13.27 -7.47
CA SER A 16 4.21 12.35 -6.48
C SER A 16 4.71 13.17 -5.29
N LEU A 17 4.20 12.86 -4.10
CA LEU A 17 4.52 13.57 -2.87
C LEU A 17 5.22 12.62 -1.89
N ASP A 18 6.32 13.07 -1.31
CA ASP A 18 6.99 12.38 -0.20
C ASP A 18 6.39 12.86 1.12
N VAL A 19 5.36 12.13 1.59
CA VAL A 19 4.65 12.44 2.82
C VAL A 19 4.87 11.37 3.88
N GLN A 20 4.95 11.80 5.14
CA GLN A 20 5.17 10.88 6.27
C GLN A 20 3.90 10.07 6.58
N SER A 21 4.08 8.78 6.91
CA SER A 21 2.99 7.93 7.38
C SER A 21 2.58 8.22 8.82
N ASN A 22 3.50 8.75 9.63
CA ASN A 22 3.33 8.99 11.07
C ASN A 22 2.88 7.75 11.86
N VAL A 23 3.31 6.58 11.40
CA VAL A 23 3.22 5.28 12.09
C VAL A 23 4.64 4.69 12.18
N SER A 24 4.79 3.51 12.76
CA SER A 24 6.10 2.86 12.84
C SER A 24 6.68 2.57 11.44
N GLU A 25 8.01 2.46 11.34
CA GLU A 25 8.70 2.10 10.08
C GLU A 25 8.23 0.74 9.55
N GLN A 26 7.91 -0.18 10.47
CA GLN A 26 7.25 -1.43 10.18
C GLN A 26 5.85 -1.45 10.84
N PRO A 27 4.79 -1.04 10.13
CA PRO A 27 3.43 -1.11 10.67
C PRO A 27 3.03 -2.54 11.02
N PHE A 28 2.44 -2.73 12.19
CA PHE A 28 2.04 -4.03 12.69
C PHE A 28 0.53 -4.09 12.97
N GLY A 29 -0.18 -4.85 12.18
CA GLY A 29 -1.63 -4.96 12.19
C GLY A 29 -2.33 -4.11 11.13
N ASP A 30 -3.58 -4.47 10.86
CA ASP A 30 -4.40 -3.76 9.86
C ASP A 30 -4.66 -2.31 10.28
N GLU A 31 -4.87 -2.06 11.58
CA GLU A 31 -5.19 -0.72 12.09
C GLU A 31 -4.03 0.26 11.88
N GLU A 32 -2.81 -0.11 12.26
CA GLU A 32 -1.64 0.75 12.10
C GLU A 32 -1.31 0.97 10.62
N THR A 33 -1.39 -0.09 9.79
CA THR A 33 -1.16 -0.01 8.36
C THR A 33 -2.19 0.91 7.68
N LEU A 34 -3.47 0.78 8.02
CA LEU A 34 -4.52 1.65 7.54
C LEU A 34 -4.31 3.10 8.01
N GLN A 35 -3.90 3.29 9.26
CA GLN A 35 -3.62 4.64 9.78
C GLN A 35 -2.49 5.32 9.00
N GLY A 36 -1.43 4.57 8.64
CA GLY A 36 -0.36 5.08 7.78
C GLY A 36 -0.88 5.54 6.42
N ALA A 37 -1.72 4.73 5.76
CA ALA A 37 -2.35 5.09 4.49
C ALA A 37 -3.25 6.34 4.62
N LEU A 38 -4.05 6.43 5.68
CA LEU A 38 -4.89 7.60 5.99
C LEU A 38 -4.05 8.88 6.15
N ASN A 39 -2.96 8.79 6.92
CA ASN A 39 -2.09 9.93 7.16
C ASN A 39 -1.46 10.44 5.85
N ARG A 40 -0.98 9.53 4.99
CA ARG A 40 -0.43 9.87 3.68
C ARG A 40 -1.47 10.54 2.78
N ALA A 41 -2.67 9.96 2.66
CA ALA A 41 -3.75 10.54 1.86
C ALA A 41 -4.14 11.94 2.36
N LYS A 42 -4.30 12.11 3.68
CA LYS A 42 -4.63 13.40 4.30
C LYS A 42 -3.55 14.47 4.07
N GLN A 43 -2.28 14.10 4.18
CA GLN A 43 -1.18 15.05 3.94
C GLN A 43 -1.11 15.44 2.46
N ALA A 44 -1.18 14.46 1.55
CA ALA A 44 -1.15 14.71 0.12
C ALA A 44 -2.33 15.58 -0.35
N CYS A 45 -3.52 15.39 0.25
CA CYS A 45 -4.72 16.16 -0.10
C CYS A 45 -4.70 17.62 0.39
N LYS A 46 -3.73 18.01 1.24
CA LYS A 46 -3.54 19.41 1.66
C LYS A 46 -2.76 20.27 0.67
N GLU A 47 -2.09 19.62 -0.28
CA GLU A 47 -1.36 20.35 -1.31
C GLU A 47 -2.33 21.06 -2.25
N GLU A 48 -1.94 22.24 -2.71
CA GLU A 48 -2.76 23.03 -3.64
C GLU A 48 -3.03 22.26 -4.94
N GLN A 49 -4.25 22.37 -5.44
CA GLN A 49 -4.71 21.78 -6.70
C GLN A 49 -4.81 20.23 -6.71
N VAL A 50 -4.81 19.58 -5.56
CA VAL A 50 -5.03 18.13 -5.46
C VAL A 50 -6.52 17.84 -5.28
N HIS A 51 -7.18 17.31 -6.33
CA HIS A 51 -8.60 16.92 -6.27
C HIS A 51 -8.78 15.55 -5.60
N MET A 52 -7.81 14.64 -5.78
CA MET A 52 -7.81 13.29 -5.22
C MET A 52 -6.42 12.92 -4.76
N ALA A 53 -6.30 12.38 -3.56
CA ALA A 53 -5.03 11.89 -3.01
C ALA A 53 -5.14 10.40 -2.66
N PHE A 54 -4.13 9.62 -3.07
CA PHE A 54 -3.99 8.22 -2.70
C PHE A 54 -2.90 8.07 -1.65
N GLY A 55 -3.25 7.53 -0.49
CA GLY A 55 -2.31 7.04 0.51
C GLY A 55 -2.23 5.52 0.43
N LEU A 56 -1.03 4.99 0.31
CA LEU A 56 -0.78 3.54 0.24
C LEU A 56 0.24 3.16 1.31
N GLU A 57 -0.05 2.13 2.07
CA GLU A 57 0.82 1.64 3.13
C GLU A 57 0.91 0.12 3.13
N GLY A 58 2.10 -0.40 3.47
CA GLY A 58 2.34 -1.83 3.65
C GLY A 58 2.78 -2.12 5.09
N GLY A 59 2.30 -3.22 5.61
CA GLY A 59 2.64 -3.69 6.95
C GLY A 59 2.65 -5.20 7.05
N VAL A 60 2.70 -5.68 8.27
CA VAL A 60 2.55 -7.09 8.61
C VAL A 60 1.48 -7.28 9.66
N LYS A 61 0.86 -8.45 9.71
CA LYS A 61 -0.13 -8.78 10.74
C LYS A 61 -0.09 -10.24 11.14
N GLU A 62 -0.46 -10.49 12.38
CA GLU A 62 -0.67 -11.86 12.87
C GLU A 62 -2.05 -12.39 12.46
N LEU A 63 -2.07 -13.60 11.95
CA LEU A 63 -3.30 -14.35 11.72
C LEU A 63 -3.05 -15.83 11.98
N ASN A 64 -3.79 -16.42 12.91
CA ASN A 64 -3.71 -17.83 13.26
C ASN A 64 -2.26 -18.32 13.53
N GLY A 65 -1.48 -17.53 14.28
CA GLY A 65 -0.09 -17.86 14.64
C GLY A 65 0.93 -17.69 13.52
N GLN A 66 0.52 -17.21 12.37
CA GLN A 66 1.41 -16.90 11.24
C GLN A 66 1.47 -15.38 11.00
N LEU A 67 2.64 -14.90 10.60
CA LEU A 67 2.82 -13.52 10.19
C LEU A 67 2.55 -13.38 8.69
N PHE A 68 1.68 -12.44 8.32
CA PHE A 68 1.32 -12.15 6.94
C PHE A 68 1.81 -10.75 6.55
N ILE A 69 2.18 -10.55 5.30
CA ILE A 69 2.17 -9.20 4.74
C ILE A 69 0.72 -8.72 4.63
N CYS A 70 0.49 -7.45 4.87
CA CYS A 70 -0.78 -6.78 4.60
C CYS A 70 -0.51 -5.43 3.94
N ASN A 71 -1.53 -4.87 3.31
CA ASN A 71 -1.43 -3.55 2.68
C ASN A 71 -2.80 -2.90 2.64
N TRP A 72 -2.80 -1.58 2.79
CA TRP A 72 -3.99 -0.75 2.81
C TRP A 72 -3.83 0.46 1.91
N GLY A 73 -4.93 0.91 1.36
CA GLY A 73 -4.99 2.14 0.61
C GLY A 73 -6.19 2.98 0.99
N VAL A 74 -6.02 4.27 0.84
CA VAL A 74 -7.04 5.29 1.05
C VAL A 74 -7.05 6.22 -0.15
N LEU A 75 -8.22 6.49 -0.69
CA LEU A 75 -8.49 7.61 -1.58
C LEU A 75 -9.20 8.68 -0.76
N GLN A 76 -8.67 9.89 -0.76
CA GLN A 76 -9.30 11.06 -0.18
C GLN A 76 -9.53 12.11 -1.26
N THR A 77 -10.75 12.67 -1.31
CA THR A 77 -11.09 13.78 -2.20
C THR A 77 -10.89 15.12 -1.50
N GLU A 78 -10.81 16.22 -2.26
CA GLU A 78 -10.78 17.59 -1.72
C GLU A 78 -12.06 17.94 -0.94
N ALA A 79 -13.18 17.29 -1.28
CA ALA A 79 -14.44 17.42 -0.54
C ALA A 79 -14.43 16.72 0.83
N GLY A 80 -13.37 15.97 1.14
CA GLY A 80 -13.20 15.25 2.39
C GLY A 80 -13.78 13.83 2.41
N GLU A 81 -14.28 13.33 1.28
CA GLU A 81 -14.73 11.94 1.16
C GLU A 81 -13.54 10.98 1.26
N GLN A 82 -13.73 9.84 1.89
CA GLN A 82 -12.70 8.82 2.07
C GLN A 82 -13.20 7.45 1.65
N TYR A 83 -12.41 6.77 0.83
CA TYR A 83 -12.62 5.39 0.41
C TYR A 83 -11.42 4.55 0.89
N LEU A 84 -11.69 3.35 1.39
CA LEU A 84 -10.68 2.49 1.99
C LEU A 84 -10.71 1.12 1.34
N ALA A 85 -9.54 0.53 1.13
CA ALA A 85 -9.43 -0.83 0.61
C ALA A 85 -8.20 -1.53 1.17
N GLY A 86 -8.37 -2.78 1.58
CA GLY A 86 -7.28 -3.71 1.86
C GLY A 86 -6.89 -4.47 0.61
N GLY A 87 -5.63 -4.85 0.51
CA GLY A 87 -5.09 -5.60 -0.61
C GLY A 87 -4.76 -7.05 -0.28
N ALA A 88 -3.92 -7.65 -1.12
CA ALA A 88 -3.48 -9.02 -1.00
C ALA A 88 -2.73 -9.28 0.31
N GLN A 89 -2.91 -10.48 0.84
CA GLN A 89 -2.25 -10.97 2.04
C GLN A 89 -1.53 -12.28 1.73
N LEU A 90 -0.33 -12.45 2.22
CA LEU A 90 0.50 -13.63 2.00
C LEU A 90 1.26 -13.98 3.28
N PRO A 91 1.29 -15.25 3.72
CA PRO A 91 2.07 -15.63 4.89
C PRO A 91 3.56 -15.50 4.60
N LEU A 92 4.29 -15.01 5.59
CA LEU A 92 5.74 -14.94 5.55
C LEU A 92 6.38 -16.28 5.99
N PRO A 93 7.48 -16.70 5.36
CA PRO A 93 8.26 -17.83 5.86
C PRO A 93 8.66 -17.63 7.32
N ARG A 94 8.80 -18.73 8.07
CA ARG A 94 9.11 -18.70 9.50
C ARG A 94 10.36 -17.88 9.83
N GLU A 95 11.40 -18.00 9.03
CA GLU A 95 12.66 -17.29 9.20
C GLU A 95 12.47 -15.77 9.11
N VAL A 96 11.78 -15.31 8.08
CA VAL A 96 11.45 -13.88 7.87
C VAL A 96 10.53 -13.40 9.00
N ALA A 97 9.51 -14.18 9.34
CA ALA A 97 8.56 -13.81 10.39
C ALA A 97 9.24 -13.67 11.77
N LEU A 98 10.22 -14.51 12.11
CA LEU A 98 10.98 -14.40 13.35
C LEU A 98 11.80 -13.10 13.42
N ALA A 99 12.47 -12.74 12.34
CA ALA A 99 13.24 -11.50 12.26
C ALA A 99 12.34 -10.26 12.42
N VAL A 100 11.19 -10.22 11.71
CA VAL A 100 10.25 -9.10 11.81
C VAL A 100 9.63 -9.03 13.22
N ARG A 101 9.28 -10.15 13.85
CA ARG A 101 8.78 -10.18 15.23
C ARG A 101 9.82 -9.69 16.25
N SER A 102 11.11 -9.83 15.95
CA SER A 102 12.19 -9.30 16.80
C SER A 102 12.41 -7.79 16.64
N GLY A 103 11.63 -7.12 15.77
CA GLY A 103 11.67 -5.68 15.57
C GLY A 103 12.43 -5.22 14.33
N GLU A 104 12.83 -6.13 13.45
CA GLU A 104 13.46 -5.75 12.19
C GLU A 104 12.39 -5.34 11.14
N GLU A 105 12.71 -4.36 10.30
CA GLU A 105 11.90 -4.02 9.13
C GLU A 105 11.90 -5.15 8.08
N LEU A 106 10.75 -5.39 7.46
CA LEU A 106 10.61 -6.41 6.42
C LEU A 106 11.55 -6.17 5.22
N GLY A 107 11.76 -4.92 4.83
CA GLY A 107 12.64 -4.58 3.69
C GLY A 107 14.06 -5.14 3.85
N PRO A 108 14.82 -4.72 4.87
CA PRO A 108 16.16 -5.26 5.17
C PRO A 108 16.19 -6.77 5.38
N VAL A 109 15.16 -7.33 6.04
CA VAL A 109 15.03 -8.79 6.23
C VAL A 109 14.92 -9.50 4.88
N MET A 110 14.14 -8.98 3.95
CA MET A 110 13.99 -9.55 2.62
C MET A 110 15.26 -9.46 1.79
N GLU A 111 16.00 -8.35 1.87
CA GLU A 111 17.29 -8.21 1.18
C GLU A 111 18.30 -9.26 1.67
N ARG A 112 18.37 -9.49 2.97
CA ARG A 112 19.22 -10.54 3.57
C ARG A 112 18.73 -11.94 3.18
N TYR A 113 17.41 -12.18 3.22
CA TYR A 113 16.81 -13.47 2.88
C TYR A 113 17.07 -13.90 1.44
N THR A 114 17.03 -12.96 0.50
CA THR A 114 17.24 -13.22 -0.93
C THR A 114 18.67 -13.02 -1.40
N ASN A 115 19.53 -12.42 -0.55
CA ASN A 115 20.86 -11.94 -0.93
C ASN A 115 20.84 -10.97 -2.13
N GLN A 116 19.80 -10.11 -2.18
CA GLN A 116 19.60 -9.11 -3.22
C GLN A 116 19.28 -7.76 -2.56
N THR A 117 19.57 -6.65 -3.25
CA THR A 117 19.28 -5.30 -2.79
C THR A 117 18.14 -4.68 -3.59
N GLY A 118 17.42 -3.71 -3.00
CA GLY A 118 16.38 -2.95 -3.69
C GLY A 118 15.05 -3.68 -3.90
N ILE A 119 14.82 -4.81 -3.23
CA ILE A 119 13.59 -5.62 -3.34
C ILE A 119 12.35 -4.78 -3.08
N ARG A 120 12.40 -3.87 -2.09
CA ARG A 120 11.29 -2.98 -1.75
C ARG A 120 10.83 -2.11 -2.94
N HIS A 121 11.75 -1.72 -3.81
CA HIS A 121 11.48 -0.85 -4.95
C HIS A 121 11.11 -1.62 -6.23
N ASN A 122 11.34 -2.92 -6.26
CA ASN A 122 11.09 -3.80 -7.41
C ASN A 122 9.91 -4.73 -7.14
N GLU A 123 10.17 -6.02 -7.01
CA GLU A 123 9.15 -7.07 -6.85
C GLU A 123 8.46 -7.06 -5.48
N GLY A 124 9.14 -6.55 -4.45
CA GLY A 124 8.70 -6.63 -3.07
C GLY A 124 8.69 -8.07 -2.52
N ALA A 125 8.37 -8.21 -1.23
CA ALA A 125 8.23 -9.54 -0.61
C ALA A 125 7.21 -10.42 -1.34
N VAL A 126 6.11 -9.84 -1.82
CA VAL A 126 5.10 -10.57 -2.58
C VAL A 126 5.68 -11.18 -3.85
N GLY A 127 6.51 -10.45 -4.60
CA GLY A 127 7.15 -10.96 -5.81
C GLY A 127 8.08 -12.14 -5.50
N VAL A 128 8.91 -12.00 -4.49
CA VAL A 128 9.80 -13.08 -4.03
C VAL A 128 9.01 -14.35 -3.71
N PHE A 129 7.94 -14.25 -2.93
CA PHE A 129 7.15 -15.41 -2.48
C PHE A 129 6.13 -15.92 -3.49
N THR A 130 5.97 -15.25 -4.62
CA THR A 130 5.09 -15.70 -5.72
C THR A 130 5.85 -15.94 -7.04
N SER A 131 7.18 -16.11 -6.98
CA SER A 131 8.01 -16.28 -8.18
C SER A 131 7.77 -15.19 -9.24
N ASN A 132 7.57 -13.97 -8.79
CA ASN A 132 7.26 -12.79 -9.61
C ASN A 132 5.94 -12.87 -10.42
N ILE A 133 5.05 -13.80 -10.08
CA ILE A 133 3.70 -13.87 -10.68
C ILE A 133 2.86 -12.65 -10.24
N VAL A 134 3.01 -12.23 -8.98
CA VAL A 134 2.40 -11.02 -8.45
C VAL A 134 3.50 -10.12 -7.90
N LYS A 135 3.64 -8.91 -8.40
CA LYS A 135 4.62 -7.93 -7.94
C LYS A 135 3.99 -6.93 -6.96
N ARG A 136 4.84 -6.19 -6.25
CA ARG A 136 4.40 -5.11 -5.36
C ARG A 136 3.48 -4.08 -6.07
N ALA A 137 3.80 -3.74 -7.31
CA ALA A 137 3.00 -2.84 -8.12
C ALA A 137 1.59 -3.38 -8.36
N ASP A 138 1.44 -4.68 -8.63
CA ASP A 138 0.15 -5.33 -8.89
C ASP A 138 -0.76 -5.30 -7.66
N MET A 139 -0.17 -5.52 -6.45
CA MET A 139 -0.93 -5.41 -5.19
C MET A 139 -1.53 -4.03 -5.00
N PHE A 140 -0.71 -2.99 -5.17
CA PHE A 140 -1.19 -1.61 -4.98
C PHE A 140 -2.09 -1.16 -6.13
N GLU A 141 -1.88 -1.63 -7.34
CA GLU A 141 -2.79 -1.38 -8.46
C GLU A 141 -4.18 -1.98 -8.19
N HIS A 142 -4.24 -3.17 -7.61
CA HIS A 142 -5.51 -3.78 -7.20
C HIS A 142 -6.25 -2.92 -6.16
N ILE A 143 -5.54 -2.41 -5.15
CA ILE A 143 -6.12 -1.49 -4.15
C ILE A 143 -6.68 -0.24 -4.82
N VAL A 144 -5.91 0.39 -5.73
CA VAL A 144 -6.35 1.60 -6.43
C VAL A 144 -7.62 1.34 -7.27
N LYS A 145 -7.72 0.16 -7.92
CA LYS A 145 -8.96 -0.26 -8.61
C LYS A 145 -10.16 -0.34 -7.67
N LEU A 146 -9.98 -0.90 -6.48
CA LEU A 146 -11.05 -0.97 -5.48
C LEU A 146 -11.48 0.40 -4.97
N LEU A 147 -10.52 1.30 -4.75
CA LEU A 147 -10.78 2.67 -4.31
C LEU A 147 -11.53 3.48 -5.37
N LEU A 148 -11.05 3.47 -6.60
CA LEU A 148 -11.71 4.15 -7.71
C LEU A 148 -13.09 3.55 -8.02
N GLY A 149 -13.24 2.22 -7.90
CA GLY A 149 -14.53 1.57 -8.08
C GLY A 149 -15.58 2.03 -7.06
N GLN A 150 -15.19 2.22 -5.79
CA GLN A 150 -16.06 2.79 -4.77
C GLN A 150 -16.41 4.24 -5.09
N TYR A 151 -15.42 5.06 -5.45
CA TYR A 151 -15.61 6.44 -5.83
C TYR A 151 -16.60 6.59 -7.01
N PHE A 152 -16.40 5.85 -8.10
CA PHE A 152 -17.30 5.92 -9.27
C PHE A 152 -18.71 5.39 -9.00
N LYS A 153 -18.86 4.44 -8.08
CA LYS A 153 -20.18 3.99 -7.66
C LYS A 153 -20.99 5.13 -7.03
N ASP A 154 -20.31 5.97 -6.25
CA ASP A 154 -20.95 7.10 -5.57
C ASP A 154 -21.04 8.35 -6.50
N HIS A 155 -20.21 8.39 -7.55
CA HIS A 155 -20.16 9.47 -8.54
C HIS A 155 -20.38 8.95 -9.98
N PRO A 156 -21.56 8.45 -10.31
CA PRO A 156 -21.82 7.76 -11.60
C PRO A 156 -21.72 8.65 -12.85
N ASN A 157 -21.60 9.96 -12.68
CA ASN A 157 -21.52 10.95 -13.76
C ASN A 157 -20.11 11.57 -13.92
N CYS A 158 -19.10 11.06 -13.19
CA CYS A 158 -17.71 11.50 -13.28
C CYS A 158 -16.94 10.78 -14.37
#